data_cc4000c85bf0bbb685cde8fefbad93ce
#
_entry.id   cc4000c85bf0bbb685cde8fefbad93ce
#
_cell.length_a   1.000
_cell.length_b   1.000
_cell.length_c   1.000
_cell.angle_alpha   90.00
_cell.angle_beta   90.00
_cell.angle_gamma   90.00
#
_symmetry.space_group_name_H-M   'P 1'
#
loop_
_entity.id
_entity.type
_entity.pdbx_description
1 polymer ?
#
loop_
_entity_poly.entity_id
_entity_poly.type
_entity_poly.pdbx_seq_one_letter_code
_entity_poly.pdbx_strand_id
1 'polypeptide(L)'
;MQQIEFIRFESGVKSLPLSRADQAIIDADAIGDIRASLLVRVVATAEDVSVREIFQHTRSCAPIAATRQLAMYMMHVVIGRNLTEVGKFFGRDRTTVAYACARIEDLRDDEAFDYKIDQIEEKFFRLEQRKMNLHSHELGEPAND
;
A
#
# COMPACT_ATOMS: atom_id res chain seq x y z
N MET A 1 8.94 12.24 1.03
CA MET A 1 8.47 12.35 1.20
C MET A 1 8.02 12.69 1.50
N GLN A 2 7.68 12.70 1.58
CA GLN A 2 7.07 13.01 1.89
C GLN A 2 6.33 13.06 2.22
N GLN A 3 6.06 12.85 2.46
CA GLN A 3 5.37 13.09 2.93
C GLN A 3 4.58 13.17 3.40
N ILE A 4 4.32 12.80 3.85
CA ILE A 4 3.45 13.10 4.56
C ILE A 4 3.48 14.10 5.24
N GLU A 5 3.92 14.47 5.47
CA GLU A 5 3.89 15.27 5.98
C GLU A 5 3.57 16.25 6.01
N PHE A 6 3.48 16.45 5.58
CA PHE A 6 3.14 17.39 5.55
C PHE A 6 2.33 17.92 5.90
N ILE A 7 2.20 17.59 5.98
CA ILE A 7 1.21 17.96 6.35
C ILE A 7 1.08 18.53 7.54
N ARG A 8 1.45 18.81 8.24
CA ARG A 8 1.42 19.28 9.27
C ARG A 8 1.13 20.30 9.52
N PHE A 9 1.01 20.82 9.90
CA PHE A 9 0.68 21.63 10.04
C PHE A 9 0.74 22.61 10.66
N GLU A 10 0.53 23.03 10.58
CA GLU A 10 0.64 24.19 10.83
C GLU A 10 -0.16 24.70 11.79
N SER A 11 0.21 25.49 12.62
CA SER A 11 -0.53 25.97 13.72
C SER A 11 -1.67 26.79 13.26
N GLY A 12 -2.75 26.73 13.91
CA GLY A 12 -3.87 27.54 13.56
C GLY A 12 -4.80 26.93 12.54
N VAL A 13 -4.35 25.91 11.90
CA VAL A 13 -5.18 25.28 10.91
C VAL A 13 -6.02 24.24 11.60
N LYS A 14 -7.31 24.32 11.44
CA LYS A 14 -8.15 23.30 12.02
C LYS A 14 -7.91 22.03 11.30
N SER A 15 -7.66 20.99 12.01
CA SER A 15 -7.45 19.72 11.37
C SER A 15 -8.80 19.23 10.88
N LEU A 16 -8.84 18.85 9.63
CA LEU A 16 -10.03 18.26 9.08
C LEU A 16 -10.11 16.83 9.57
N PRO A 17 -11.32 16.30 9.66
CA PRO A 17 -11.43 14.90 10.07
C PRO A 17 -10.71 14.04 9.05
N LEU A 18 -10.05 13.02 9.54
CA LEU A 18 -9.32 12.11 8.69
C LEU A 18 -10.27 11.44 7.72
N SER A 19 -9.82 11.30 6.51
CA SER A 19 -10.62 10.57 5.55
C SER A 19 -10.56 9.10 5.90
N ARG A 20 -11.47 8.34 5.34
CA ARG A 20 -11.46 6.91 5.55
C ARG A 20 -10.13 6.30 5.10
N ALA A 21 -9.57 6.88 4.04
CA ALA A 21 -8.28 6.41 3.55
C ALA A 21 -7.17 6.65 4.55
N ASP A 22 -7.15 7.85 5.12
CA ASP A 22 -6.12 8.17 6.09
C ASP A 22 -6.27 7.30 7.34
N GLN A 23 -7.50 7.06 7.74
CA GLN A 23 -7.76 6.24 8.91
C GLN A 23 -7.31 4.80 8.68
N ALA A 24 -7.57 4.27 7.47
CA ALA A 24 -7.17 2.90 7.16
C ALA A 24 -5.65 2.72 7.27
N ILE A 25 -4.90 3.72 6.82
CA ILE A 25 -3.45 3.64 6.90
C ILE A 25 -2.99 3.72 8.35
N ILE A 26 -3.58 4.61 9.12
CA ILE A 26 -3.24 4.75 10.53
C ILE A 26 -3.57 3.46 11.27
N ASP A 27 -4.73 2.90 10.99
CA ASP A 27 -5.14 1.67 11.65
C ASP A 27 -4.20 0.52 11.31
N ALA A 28 -3.78 0.43 10.05
CA ALA A 28 -2.87 -0.61 9.63
C ALA A 28 -1.53 -0.48 10.36
N ASP A 29 -1.04 0.74 10.50
CA ASP A 29 0.20 0.94 11.23
C ASP A 29 0.02 0.63 12.72
N ALA A 30 -1.13 0.98 13.25
CA ALA A 30 -1.38 0.76 14.67
C ALA A 30 -1.44 -0.71 15.03
N ILE A 31 -1.92 -1.54 14.12
CA ILE A 31 -1.96 -2.97 14.37
C ILE A 31 -0.71 -3.68 13.87
N GLY A 32 0.24 -2.92 13.41
CA GLY A 32 1.52 -3.51 13.03
C GLY A 32 1.61 -4.03 11.61
N ASP A 33 0.66 -3.68 10.75
CA ASP A 33 0.72 -4.17 9.37
C ASP A 33 1.51 -3.19 8.52
N ILE A 34 2.72 -2.97 8.92
CA ILE A 34 3.62 -2.03 8.26
C ILE A 34 3.93 -2.47 6.84
N ARG A 35 4.01 -3.78 6.63
CA ARG A 35 4.31 -4.29 5.29
C ARG A 35 3.19 -3.93 4.31
N ALA A 36 1.94 -4.08 4.74
CA ALA A 36 0.80 -3.75 3.88
C ALA A 36 0.81 -2.26 3.54
N SER A 37 1.06 -1.42 4.53
CA SER A 37 1.12 0.02 4.29
C SER A 37 2.23 0.39 3.32
N LEU A 38 3.39 -0.22 3.47
CA LEU A 38 4.50 0.04 2.58
C LEU A 38 4.17 -0.38 1.16
N LEU A 39 3.56 -1.55 1.00
CA LEU A 39 3.20 -2.04 -0.33
C LEU A 39 2.22 -1.09 -1.02
N VAL A 40 1.22 -0.61 -0.30
CA VAL A 40 0.25 0.30 -0.90
C VAL A 40 0.94 1.58 -1.38
N ARG A 41 1.89 2.09 -0.59
CA ARG A 41 2.62 3.29 -1.01
C ARG A 41 3.46 3.04 -2.26
N VAL A 42 4.07 1.87 -2.35
CA VAL A 42 4.88 1.53 -3.51
C VAL A 42 4.00 1.45 -4.76
N VAL A 43 2.84 0.79 -4.64
CA VAL A 43 1.91 0.68 -5.76
C VAL A 43 1.39 2.05 -6.17
N ALA A 44 1.01 2.87 -5.19
CA ALA A 44 0.49 4.20 -5.46
C ALA A 44 1.51 5.04 -6.22
N THR A 45 2.76 4.99 -5.79
CA THR A 45 3.82 5.74 -6.44
C THR A 45 4.05 5.25 -7.87
N ALA A 46 4.05 3.94 -8.05
CA ALA A 46 4.30 3.37 -9.37
C ALA A 46 3.20 3.73 -10.36
N GLU A 47 1.98 3.86 -9.88
CA GLU A 47 0.84 4.17 -10.75
C GLU A 47 0.48 5.65 -10.74
N ASP A 48 1.23 6.44 -10.01
CA ASP A 48 0.99 7.89 -9.93
C ASP A 48 -0.43 8.20 -9.44
N VAL A 49 -0.85 7.50 -8.42
CA VAL A 49 -2.16 7.68 -7.80
C VAL A 49 -1.91 7.91 -6.32
N SER A 50 -2.66 8.80 -5.70
CA SER A 50 -2.44 9.05 -4.28
C SER A 50 -3.00 7.90 -3.46
N VAL A 51 -2.39 7.66 -2.30
CA VAL A 51 -2.86 6.62 -1.41
C VAL A 51 -4.30 6.90 -0.99
N ARG A 52 -4.62 8.18 -0.78
CA ARG A 52 -5.98 8.57 -0.39
C ARG A 52 -7.01 8.09 -1.41
N GLU A 53 -6.69 8.25 -2.70
CA GLU A 53 -7.63 7.86 -3.74
C GLU A 53 -7.84 6.35 -3.78
N ILE A 54 -6.80 5.60 -3.45
CA ILE A 54 -6.91 4.14 -3.45
C ILE A 54 -7.94 3.69 -2.43
N PHE A 55 -8.02 4.37 -1.30
CA PHE A 55 -8.91 3.96 -0.21
C PHE A 55 -10.30 4.58 -0.29
N GLN A 56 -10.55 5.49 -1.21
CA GLN A 56 -11.87 6.10 -1.28
C GLN A 56 -12.94 5.09 -1.60
N HIS A 57 -14.09 5.27 -0.96
CA HIS A 57 -15.21 4.37 -1.18
C HIS A 57 -16.15 4.86 -2.27
N THR A 58 -16.01 6.11 -2.66
CA THR A 58 -16.86 6.64 -3.71
C THR A 58 -16.40 6.08 -5.05
N ARG A 59 -17.28 6.20 -6.03
CA ARG A 59 -16.93 5.75 -7.36
C ARG A 59 -15.71 6.53 -7.83
N SER A 60 -14.73 5.82 -8.31
CA SER A 60 -13.51 6.46 -8.78
C SER A 60 -13.34 6.18 -10.26
N CYS A 61 -12.48 6.95 -10.89
CA CYS A 61 -12.22 6.73 -12.30
C CYS A 61 -11.43 5.44 -12.50
N ALA A 62 -11.44 4.97 -13.74
CA ALA A 62 -10.86 3.67 -14.07
C ALA A 62 -9.40 3.50 -13.63
N PRO A 63 -8.52 4.49 -13.81
CA PRO A 63 -7.14 4.30 -13.36
C PRO A 63 -7.01 4.08 -11.86
N ILE A 64 -7.82 4.77 -11.06
CA ILE A 64 -7.77 4.61 -9.62
C ILE A 64 -8.30 3.24 -9.22
N ALA A 65 -9.40 2.82 -9.85
CA ALA A 65 -9.95 1.50 -9.57
C ALA A 65 -8.96 0.41 -9.94
N ALA A 66 -8.27 0.56 -11.07
CA ALA A 66 -7.27 -0.40 -11.51
C ALA A 66 -6.10 -0.46 -10.53
N THR A 67 -5.66 0.70 -10.04
CA THR A 67 -4.57 0.75 -9.07
C THR A 67 -4.98 0.08 -7.76
N ARG A 68 -6.23 0.29 -7.33
CA ARG A 68 -6.73 -0.37 -6.12
C ARG A 68 -6.74 -1.87 -6.29
N GLN A 69 -7.18 -2.36 -7.45
CA GLN A 69 -7.20 -3.80 -7.71
C GLN A 69 -5.79 -4.37 -7.70
N LEU A 70 -4.84 -3.63 -8.26
CA LEU A 70 -3.45 -4.07 -8.26
C LEU A 70 -2.92 -4.15 -6.83
N ALA A 71 -3.22 -3.14 -6.00
CA ALA A 71 -2.77 -3.15 -4.62
C ALA A 71 -3.35 -4.35 -3.85
N MET A 72 -4.63 -4.64 -4.06
CA MET A 72 -5.26 -5.79 -3.43
C MET A 72 -4.57 -7.10 -3.85
N TYR A 73 -4.33 -7.23 -5.14
CA TYR A 73 -3.69 -8.43 -5.68
C TYR A 73 -2.31 -8.62 -5.07
N MET A 74 -1.52 -7.56 -5.06
CA MET A 74 -0.16 -7.69 -4.56
C MET A 74 -0.12 -7.94 -3.05
N MET A 75 -1.07 -7.37 -2.31
CA MET A 75 -1.14 -7.65 -0.89
C MET A 75 -1.45 -9.13 -0.65
N HIS A 76 -2.31 -9.70 -1.48
CA HIS A 76 -2.65 -11.11 -1.35
C HIS A 76 -1.49 -12.00 -1.77
N VAL A 77 -0.88 -11.73 -2.92
CA VAL A 77 0.11 -12.62 -3.52
C VAL A 77 1.52 -12.40 -2.98
N VAL A 78 1.92 -11.15 -2.80
CA VAL A 78 3.29 -10.85 -2.40
C VAL A 78 3.47 -10.93 -0.89
N ILE A 79 2.54 -10.36 -0.13
CA ILE A 79 2.65 -10.37 1.32
C ILE A 79 1.99 -11.60 1.93
N GLY A 80 1.06 -12.20 1.22
CA GLY A 80 0.42 -13.41 1.73
C GLY A 80 -0.79 -13.18 2.62
N ARG A 81 -1.41 -12.00 2.55
CA ARG A 81 -2.62 -11.78 3.31
C ARG A 81 -3.79 -12.49 2.64
N ASN A 82 -4.66 -13.10 3.43
CA ASN A 82 -5.79 -13.80 2.82
C ASN A 82 -6.83 -12.79 2.35
N LEU A 83 -7.79 -13.26 1.57
CA LEU A 83 -8.76 -12.37 0.93
C LEU A 83 -9.57 -11.56 1.94
N THR A 84 -9.89 -12.16 3.06
CA THR A 84 -10.65 -11.48 4.10
C THR A 84 -9.81 -10.35 4.73
N GLU A 85 -8.54 -10.62 4.98
CA GLU A 85 -7.65 -9.61 5.54
C GLU A 85 -7.47 -8.45 4.59
N VAL A 86 -7.29 -8.75 3.31
CA VAL A 86 -7.14 -7.71 2.30
C VAL A 86 -8.42 -6.87 2.24
N GLY A 87 -9.56 -7.54 2.28
CA GLY A 87 -10.83 -6.85 2.27
C GLY A 87 -10.98 -5.89 3.44
N LYS A 88 -10.61 -6.34 4.63
CA LYS A 88 -10.69 -5.48 5.81
C LYS A 88 -9.77 -4.27 5.67
N PHE A 89 -8.58 -4.49 5.14
CA PHE A 89 -7.61 -3.41 4.97
C PHE A 89 -8.17 -2.31 4.06
N PHE A 90 -8.82 -2.70 2.97
CA PHE A 90 -9.33 -1.72 2.01
C PHE A 90 -10.79 -1.33 2.25
N GLY A 91 -11.44 -1.92 3.23
CA GLY A 91 -12.84 -1.64 3.48
C GLY A 91 -13.73 -2.18 2.38
N ARG A 92 -13.37 -3.32 1.82
CA ARG A 92 -14.15 -3.99 0.78
C ARG A 92 -14.43 -5.40 1.21
N ASP A 93 -15.43 -6.03 0.61
CA ASP A 93 -15.71 -7.38 1.00
C ASP A 93 -14.80 -8.36 0.25
N ARG A 94 -14.80 -9.59 0.74
CA ARG A 94 -13.93 -10.63 0.24
C ARG A 94 -14.15 -10.91 -1.25
N THR A 95 -15.41 -10.83 -1.68
CA THR A 95 -15.74 -11.10 -3.07
C THR A 95 -15.11 -10.07 -4.00
N THR A 96 -15.13 -8.80 -3.58
CA THR A 96 -14.51 -7.74 -4.36
C THR A 96 -13.01 -7.99 -4.51
N VAL A 97 -12.37 -8.44 -3.44
CA VAL A 97 -10.94 -8.74 -3.50
C VAL A 97 -10.67 -9.92 -4.43
N ALA A 98 -11.49 -10.96 -4.34
CA ALA A 98 -11.32 -12.13 -5.20
C ALA A 98 -11.46 -11.74 -6.67
N TYR A 99 -12.42 -10.88 -6.97
CA TYR A 99 -12.62 -10.41 -8.34
C TYR A 99 -11.40 -9.62 -8.82
N ALA A 100 -10.88 -8.76 -7.95
CA ALA A 100 -9.71 -7.95 -8.29
C ALA A 100 -8.51 -8.86 -8.59
N CYS A 101 -8.30 -9.88 -7.78
CA CYS A 101 -7.18 -10.79 -8.00
C CYS A 101 -7.31 -11.53 -9.31
N ALA A 102 -8.52 -12.02 -9.62
CA ALA A 102 -8.74 -12.74 -10.88
C ALA A 102 -8.48 -11.82 -12.07
N ARG A 103 -8.91 -10.57 -11.96
CA ARG A 103 -8.71 -9.63 -13.05
C ARG A 103 -7.23 -9.33 -13.27
N ILE A 104 -6.47 -9.17 -12.21
CA ILE A 104 -5.03 -8.89 -12.36
C ILE A 104 -4.32 -10.13 -12.93
N GLU A 105 -4.72 -11.32 -12.51
CA GLU A 105 -4.14 -12.54 -13.07
C GLU A 105 -4.32 -12.58 -14.58
N ASP A 106 -5.52 -12.23 -15.05
CA ASP A 106 -5.77 -12.20 -16.46
C ASP A 106 -4.90 -11.18 -17.19
N LEU A 107 -4.71 -10.02 -16.56
CA LEU A 107 -3.91 -8.96 -17.16
C LEU A 107 -2.43 -9.33 -17.25
N ARG A 108 -1.97 -10.25 -16.43
CA ARG A 108 -0.57 -10.67 -16.46
C ARG A 108 -0.22 -11.50 -17.70
N ASP A 109 -1.22 -11.87 -18.49
CA ASP A 109 -0.93 -12.51 -19.77
C ASP A 109 -0.25 -11.52 -20.71
N ASP A 110 -0.40 -10.22 -20.46
CA ASP A 110 0.28 -9.21 -21.25
C ASP A 110 1.68 -9.02 -20.65
N GLU A 111 2.69 -9.22 -21.46
CA GLU A 111 4.08 -9.19 -20.97
C GLU A 111 4.47 -7.84 -20.36
N ALA A 112 3.99 -6.76 -20.95
CA ALA A 112 4.34 -5.45 -20.41
C ALA A 112 3.74 -5.24 -19.03
N PHE A 113 2.51 -5.72 -18.84
CA PHE A 113 1.85 -5.60 -17.55
C PHE A 113 2.53 -6.50 -16.52
N ASP A 114 2.87 -7.70 -16.94
CA ASP A 114 3.54 -8.66 -16.06
C ASP A 114 4.88 -8.09 -15.60
N TYR A 115 5.63 -7.51 -16.53
CA TYR A 115 6.91 -6.90 -16.19
C TYR A 115 6.72 -5.74 -15.20
N LYS A 116 5.66 -4.95 -15.37
CA LYS A 116 5.40 -3.86 -14.46
C LYS A 116 5.17 -4.38 -13.04
N ILE A 117 4.43 -5.47 -12.91
CA ILE A 117 4.19 -6.04 -11.59
C ILE A 117 5.51 -6.51 -10.97
N ASP A 118 6.35 -7.16 -11.75
CA ASP A 118 7.64 -7.60 -11.26
C ASP A 118 8.48 -6.43 -10.77
N GLN A 119 8.44 -5.30 -11.47
CA GLN A 119 9.19 -4.12 -11.06
C GLN A 119 8.67 -3.55 -9.75
N ILE A 120 7.36 -3.55 -9.57
CA ILE A 120 6.78 -3.06 -8.33
C ILE A 120 7.14 -3.98 -7.17
N GLU A 121 7.08 -5.28 -7.41
CA GLU A 121 7.42 -6.26 -6.39
C GLU A 121 8.87 -6.13 -5.97
N GLU A 122 9.76 -5.99 -6.94
CA GLU A 122 11.18 -5.84 -6.66
C GLU A 122 11.43 -4.58 -5.84
N LYS A 123 10.77 -3.48 -6.21
CA LYS A 123 10.94 -2.24 -5.48
C LYS A 123 10.44 -2.36 -4.04
N PHE A 124 9.33 -3.06 -3.86
CA PHE A 124 8.79 -3.27 -2.53
C PHE A 124 9.79 -4.03 -1.65
N PHE A 125 10.33 -5.12 -2.16
CA PHE A 125 11.29 -5.90 -1.37
C PHE A 125 12.57 -5.13 -1.09
N ARG A 126 13.01 -4.31 -2.04
CA ARG A 126 14.20 -3.51 -1.83
C ARG A 126 13.99 -2.49 -0.72
N LEU A 127 12.83 -1.84 -0.70
CA LEU A 127 12.53 -0.86 0.33
C LEU A 127 12.30 -1.54 1.69
N GLU A 128 11.68 -2.69 1.68
CA GLU A 128 11.47 -3.44 2.91
C GLU A 128 12.83 -3.83 3.53
N GLN A 129 13.73 -4.29 2.70
CA GLN A 129 15.05 -4.68 3.15
C GLN A 129 15.80 -3.50 3.74
N ARG A 130 15.71 -2.36 3.08
CA ARG A 130 16.37 -1.16 3.55
C ARG A 130 15.83 -0.73 4.90
N LYS A 131 14.52 -0.83 5.06
CA LYS A 131 13.90 -0.45 6.31
C LYS A 131 14.34 -1.36 7.45
N MET A 132 14.43 -2.64 7.18
CA MET A 132 14.88 -3.59 8.18
C MET A 132 16.32 -3.33 8.57
N ASN A 133 17.17 -3.01 7.61
CA ASN A 133 18.57 -2.74 7.90
C ASN A 133 18.73 -1.49 8.76
N LEU A 134 17.96 -0.45 8.47
CA LEU A 134 18.01 0.76 9.27
C LEU A 134 17.60 0.50 10.71
N HIS A 135 16.54 -0.28 10.87
CA HIS A 135 16.05 -0.59 12.20
C HIS A 135 17.08 -1.39 13.00
N SER A 136 17.72 -2.34 12.35
CA SER A 136 18.75 -3.12 13.01
C SER A 136 19.92 -2.25 13.45
N HIS A 137 20.23 -1.28 12.64
CA HIS A 137 21.35 -0.40 12.94
C HIS A 137 21.02 0.50 14.13
N GLU A 138 19.75 0.89 14.25
CA GLU A 138 19.39 1.73 15.37
C GLU A 138 19.32 1.00 16.67
N LEU A 139 18.87 -0.23 16.67
CA LEU A 139 18.86 -1.02 17.86
C LEU A 139 20.26 -1.41 18.25
N GLY A 140 21.16 -0.96 17.43
CA GLY A 140 22.35 -0.87 17.89
C GLY A 140 23.12 -1.91 18.37
N GLU A 141 23.81 -2.39 17.76
CA GLU A 141 24.70 -3.10 18.15
C GLU A 141 25.75 -2.30 18.52
N PRO A 142 26.17 -2.30 19.60
CA PRO A 142 27.30 -1.58 20.03
C PRO A 142 28.39 -2.00 19.14
N ALA A 143 28.96 -1.09 18.69
CA ALA A 143 30.08 -1.32 17.95
C ALA A 143 31.01 -1.98 18.80
N ASN A 144 31.39 -3.04 18.51
CA ASN A 144 32.16 -3.65 19.23
C ASN A 144 33.43 -3.42 18.92
N ASP A 145 34.13 -2.89 19.40
CA ASP A 145 35.35 -2.64 19.14
C ASP A 145 36.20 -3.29 19.54
#